data_d10f6692a53bead948ce70c2f36d1c62
#
_entry.id   d10f6692a53bead948ce70c2f36d1c62
#
_cell.length_a   1.000
_cell.length_b   1.000
_cell.length_c   1.000
_cell.angle_alpha   90.00
_cell.angle_beta   90.00
_cell.angle_gamma   90.00
#
_symmetry.space_group_name_H-M   'P 1'
#
loop_
_entity.id
_entity.type
_entity.pdbx_description
1 polymer ?
#
loop_
_entity_poly.entity_id
_entity_poly.type
_entity_poly.pdbx_seq_one_letter_code
_entity_poly.pdbx_strand_id
1 'polypeptide(L)'
;MSNLHINGRTVAVDVDEDTPLLWVIRDVVGLTGTKFGCGIGMCGACTVHVGGRPTRSCITAVGAVGDAEVTTIEGLDPNGRHPLQKAWVNLQVPQCGYCQSGQIMQAAVLLRDFPTPTDQDIDGVMTGNLCRCMTYLRIRKAIKQAAVEMREQANG
;
A
#
# COMPACT_ATOMS: atom_id res chain seq x y z
N MET A 1 -21.13 15.64 -4.47
CA MET A 1 -20.33 15.65 -3.21
C MET A 1 -20.44 14.27 -2.57
N SER A 2 -19.32 13.61 -2.37
CA SER A 2 -19.22 12.31 -1.70
C SER A 2 -18.34 12.43 -0.45
N ASN A 3 -18.62 11.65 0.57
CA ASN A 3 -17.75 11.56 1.74
C ASN A 3 -16.90 10.31 1.63
N LEU A 4 -15.58 10.47 1.75
CA LEU A 4 -14.63 9.35 1.80
C LEU A 4 -14.02 9.24 3.19
N HIS A 5 -13.89 8.03 3.66
CA HIS A 5 -13.15 7.73 4.89
C HIS A 5 -11.71 7.39 4.52
N ILE A 6 -10.76 8.31 4.83
CA ILE A 6 -9.35 8.15 4.45
C ILE A 6 -8.48 8.32 5.68
N ASN A 7 -7.71 7.29 6.02
CA ASN A 7 -6.78 7.27 7.17
C ASN A 7 -7.46 7.71 8.47
N GLY A 8 -8.67 7.19 8.73
CA GLY A 8 -9.46 7.47 9.93
C GLY A 8 -10.11 8.85 9.95
N ARG A 9 -10.17 9.56 8.82
CA ARG A 9 -10.80 10.89 8.70
C ARG A 9 -11.85 10.86 7.60
N THR A 10 -12.96 11.54 7.83
CA THR A 10 -13.97 11.77 6.79
C THR A 10 -13.61 13.03 6.01
N VAL A 11 -13.48 12.90 4.70
CA VAL A 11 -13.13 13.98 3.78
C VAL A 11 -14.28 14.15 2.77
N ALA A 12 -14.87 15.33 2.72
CA ALA A 12 -15.84 15.67 1.67
C ALA A 12 -15.08 15.97 0.36
N VAL A 13 -15.47 15.29 -0.70
CA VAL A 13 -14.89 15.47 -2.03
C VAL A 13 -15.97 15.82 -3.04
N ASP A 14 -15.68 16.78 -3.91
CA ASP A 14 -16.57 17.23 -4.97
C ASP A 14 -15.95 16.89 -6.32
N VAL A 15 -16.14 15.63 -6.70
CA VAL A 15 -15.63 15.05 -7.94
C VAL A 15 -16.69 14.14 -8.54
N ASP A 16 -16.58 13.85 -9.82
CA ASP A 16 -17.43 12.87 -10.50
C ASP A 16 -17.18 11.46 -9.93
N GLU A 17 -18.22 10.66 -9.84
CA GLU A 17 -18.16 9.31 -9.22
C GLU A 17 -17.23 8.34 -9.95
N ASP A 18 -16.98 8.56 -11.24
CA ASP A 18 -16.06 7.78 -12.07
C ASP A 18 -14.60 8.24 -11.95
N THR A 19 -14.34 9.34 -11.22
CA THR A 19 -12.97 9.80 -10.96
C THR A 19 -12.15 8.71 -10.28
N PRO A 20 -10.94 8.36 -10.82
CA PRO A 20 -10.09 7.37 -10.17
C PRO A 20 -9.68 7.81 -8.76
N LEU A 21 -9.82 6.92 -7.80
CA LEU A 21 -9.48 7.15 -6.39
C LEU A 21 -8.06 7.70 -6.20
N LEU A 22 -7.11 7.28 -7.05
CA LEU A 22 -5.73 7.76 -7.02
C LEU A 22 -5.64 9.30 -7.11
N TRP A 23 -6.39 9.91 -8.01
CA TRP A 23 -6.35 11.37 -8.21
C TRP A 23 -7.04 12.10 -7.07
N VAL A 24 -8.10 11.54 -6.51
CA VAL A 24 -8.73 12.09 -5.31
C VAL A 24 -7.75 12.07 -4.12
N ILE A 25 -7.07 10.95 -3.89
CA ILE A 25 -6.05 10.83 -2.83
C ILE A 25 -4.93 11.87 -3.01
N ARG A 26 -4.42 12.01 -4.24
CA ARG A 26 -3.24 12.85 -4.51
C ARG A 26 -3.56 14.33 -4.66
N ASP A 27 -4.57 14.64 -5.47
CA ASP A 27 -4.79 16.01 -5.95
C ASP A 27 -5.85 16.77 -5.15
N VAL A 28 -6.83 16.05 -4.58
CA VAL A 28 -7.88 16.64 -3.76
C VAL A 28 -7.51 16.60 -2.27
N VAL A 29 -7.08 15.41 -1.79
CA VAL A 29 -6.73 15.22 -0.37
C VAL A 29 -5.28 15.62 -0.08
N GLY A 30 -4.42 15.62 -1.09
CA GLY A 30 -3.00 16.02 -0.98
C GLY A 30 -2.07 14.94 -0.43
N LEU A 31 -2.50 13.67 -0.39
CA LEU A 31 -1.69 12.53 0.06
C LEU A 31 -0.87 11.98 -1.12
N THR A 32 0.37 12.40 -1.25
CA THR A 32 1.22 12.14 -2.42
C THR A 32 2.08 10.87 -2.33
N GLY A 33 2.03 10.14 -1.22
CA GLY A 33 2.77 8.89 -1.03
C GLY A 33 2.33 7.77 -1.97
N THR A 34 1.04 7.68 -2.29
CA THR A 34 0.51 6.78 -3.32
C THR A 34 0.90 7.29 -4.71
N LYS A 35 1.43 6.42 -5.59
CA LYS A 35 2.05 6.84 -6.86
C LYS A 35 1.27 6.36 -8.09
N PHE A 36 1.25 7.21 -9.13
CA PHE A 36 0.79 6.83 -10.46
C PHE A 36 1.94 6.15 -11.23
N GLY A 37 1.65 5.03 -11.89
CA GLY A 37 2.60 4.35 -12.77
C GLY A 37 1.96 4.00 -14.12
N CYS A 38 1.32 2.84 -14.23
CA CYS A 38 0.74 2.36 -15.51
C CYS A 38 -0.65 2.93 -15.84
N GLY A 39 -1.46 3.30 -14.85
CA GLY A 39 -2.85 3.74 -15.03
C GLY A 39 -3.85 2.64 -15.39
N ILE A 40 -3.41 1.38 -15.48
CA ILE A 40 -4.22 0.23 -15.92
C ILE A 40 -4.21 -0.93 -14.91
N GLY A 41 -3.87 -0.66 -13.66
CA GLY A 41 -3.90 -1.64 -12.57
C GLY A 41 -2.76 -2.68 -12.55
N MET A 42 -1.79 -2.62 -13.47
CA MET A 42 -0.75 -3.65 -13.66
C MET A 42 0.47 -3.51 -12.75
N CYS A 43 0.96 -2.30 -12.50
CA CYS A 43 2.26 -2.11 -11.86
C CYS A 43 2.22 -2.09 -10.33
N GLY A 44 1.09 -1.85 -9.71
CA GLY A 44 0.92 -1.83 -8.26
C GLY A 44 1.47 -0.61 -7.52
N ALA A 45 2.04 0.40 -8.19
CA ALA A 45 2.53 1.61 -7.54
C ALA A 45 1.44 2.40 -6.80
N CYS A 46 0.19 2.28 -7.26
CA CYS A 46 -0.98 2.94 -6.72
C CYS A 46 -1.74 2.11 -5.66
N THR A 47 -1.15 1.05 -5.12
CA THR A 47 -1.83 0.19 -4.14
C THR A 47 -2.15 0.95 -2.86
N VAL A 48 -3.42 0.92 -2.48
CA VAL A 48 -3.97 1.35 -1.20
C VAL A 48 -4.81 0.22 -0.62
N HIS A 49 -5.27 0.34 0.62
CA HIS A 49 -6.29 -0.56 1.13
C HIS A 49 -7.67 0.10 1.05
N VAL A 50 -8.66 -0.63 0.59
CA VAL A 50 -10.08 -0.24 0.63
C VAL A 50 -10.81 -1.34 1.39
N GLY A 51 -11.39 -1.01 2.54
CA GLY A 51 -11.97 -1.99 3.45
C GLY A 51 -10.97 -3.09 3.86
N GLY A 52 -9.70 -2.73 4.02
CA GLY A 52 -8.61 -3.66 4.36
C GLY A 52 -8.11 -4.52 3.19
N ARG A 53 -8.62 -4.36 1.97
CA ARG A 53 -8.18 -5.12 0.79
C ARG A 53 -7.20 -4.32 -0.06
N PRO A 54 -6.14 -4.95 -0.60
CA PRO A 54 -5.21 -4.27 -1.49
C PRO A 54 -5.91 -3.93 -2.80
N THR A 55 -5.95 -2.66 -3.13
CA THR A 55 -6.73 -2.12 -4.25
C THR A 55 -5.87 -1.22 -5.14
N ARG A 56 -6.02 -1.34 -6.44
CA ARG A 56 -5.33 -0.49 -7.45
C ARG A 56 -6.13 0.80 -7.63
N SER A 57 -5.77 1.85 -6.92
CA SER A 57 -6.50 3.11 -6.90
C SER A 57 -6.59 3.82 -8.26
N CYS A 58 -5.67 3.54 -9.19
CA CYS A 58 -5.67 4.15 -10.53
C CYS A 58 -6.82 3.67 -11.43
N ILE A 59 -7.44 2.53 -11.13
CA ILE A 59 -8.57 1.96 -11.89
C ILE A 59 -9.83 1.79 -11.03
N THR A 60 -9.80 2.24 -9.80
CA THR A 60 -10.95 2.18 -8.89
C THR A 60 -11.64 3.53 -8.89
N ALA A 61 -12.88 3.59 -9.33
CA ALA A 61 -13.69 4.79 -9.29
C ALA A 61 -14.04 5.17 -7.84
N VAL A 62 -14.09 6.45 -7.54
CA VAL A 62 -14.44 6.96 -6.21
C VAL A 62 -15.82 6.47 -5.77
N GLY A 63 -16.80 6.46 -6.67
CA GLY A 63 -18.14 5.95 -6.37
C GLY A 63 -18.20 4.47 -6.00
N ALA A 64 -17.20 3.68 -6.40
CA ALA A 64 -17.13 2.26 -6.06
C ALA A 64 -16.54 2.00 -4.65
N VAL A 65 -16.00 3.02 -4.00
CA VAL A 65 -15.43 2.91 -2.64
C VAL A 65 -16.54 2.85 -1.59
N GLY A 66 -17.62 3.62 -1.78
CA GLY A 66 -18.72 3.71 -0.82
C GLY A 66 -18.23 4.18 0.55
N ASP A 67 -18.75 3.55 1.59
CA ASP A 67 -18.40 3.85 2.99
C ASP A 67 -17.14 3.10 3.49
N ALA A 68 -16.42 2.42 2.60
CA ALA A 68 -15.24 1.66 3.00
C ALA A 68 -14.08 2.57 3.40
N GLU A 69 -13.38 2.22 4.49
CA GLU A 69 -12.16 2.93 4.90
C GLU A 69 -11.05 2.74 3.85
N VAL A 70 -10.46 3.84 3.43
CA VAL A 70 -9.29 3.89 2.56
C VAL A 70 -8.05 4.13 3.42
N THR A 71 -7.11 3.20 3.41
CA THR A 71 -5.81 3.38 4.07
C THR A 71 -4.73 3.55 3.01
N THR A 72 -4.02 4.67 3.06
CA THR A 72 -2.86 4.94 2.22
C THR A 72 -1.56 4.64 2.98
N ILE A 73 -0.41 4.79 2.32
CA ILE A 73 0.89 4.60 2.97
C ILE A 73 1.09 5.55 4.16
N GLU A 74 0.54 6.76 4.09
CA GLU A 74 0.57 7.73 5.19
C GLU A 74 -0.26 7.27 6.40
N GLY A 75 -1.29 6.46 6.17
CA GLY A 75 -2.16 5.93 7.22
C GLY A 75 -1.77 4.54 7.73
N LEU A 76 -0.79 3.86 7.11
CA LEU A 76 -0.35 2.54 7.56
C LEU A 76 0.23 2.59 8.98
N ASP A 77 1.16 3.50 9.22
CA ASP A 77 1.58 4.02 10.52
C ASP A 77 2.11 5.44 10.34
N PRO A 78 1.42 6.46 10.86
CA PRO A 78 1.81 7.86 10.65
C PRO A 78 3.20 8.22 11.20
N ASN A 79 3.73 7.41 12.13
CA ASN A 79 5.05 7.61 12.71
C ASN A 79 6.13 6.74 12.06
N GLY A 80 5.79 5.98 11.01
CA GLY A 80 6.73 5.10 10.30
C GLY A 80 7.22 3.91 11.13
N ARG A 81 6.47 3.49 12.17
CA ARG A 81 6.87 2.42 13.09
C ARG A 81 6.33 1.04 12.70
N HIS A 82 5.52 0.95 11.66
CA HIS A 82 5.08 -0.34 11.17
C HIS A 82 6.29 -1.23 10.84
N PRO A 83 6.33 -2.51 11.24
CA PRO A 83 7.48 -3.40 11.02
C PRO A 83 7.99 -3.42 9.58
N LEU A 84 7.10 -3.36 8.58
CA LEU A 84 7.49 -3.22 7.17
C LEU A 84 8.23 -1.92 6.90
N GLN A 85 7.75 -0.77 7.37
CA GLN A 85 8.41 0.52 7.16
C GLN A 85 9.80 0.52 7.79
N LYS A 86 9.94 -0.02 9.00
CA LYS A 86 11.24 -0.19 9.69
C LYS A 86 12.18 -1.11 8.91
N ALA A 87 11.70 -2.27 8.46
CA ALA A 87 12.50 -3.22 7.68
C ALA A 87 12.97 -2.60 6.35
N TRP A 88 12.12 -1.80 5.69
CA TRP A 88 12.49 -1.07 4.47
C TRP A 88 13.65 -0.10 4.68
N VAL A 89 13.62 0.65 5.78
CA VAL A 89 14.70 1.58 6.15
C VAL A 89 15.97 0.81 6.54
N ASN A 90 15.85 -0.18 7.42
CA ASN A 90 16.99 -0.93 7.95
C ASN A 90 17.77 -1.67 6.85
N LEU A 91 17.07 -2.24 5.88
CA LEU A 91 17.67 -2.96 4.76
C LEU A 91 17.96 -2.08 3.53
N GLN A 92 17.68 -0.78 3.62
CA GLN A 92 17.89 0.17 2.52
C GLN A 92 17.31 -0.36 1.20
N VAL A 93 16.04 -0.80 1.25
CA VAL A 93 15.36 -1.48 0.14
C VAL A 93 15.30 -0.63 -1.12
N PRO A 94 14.91 0.68 -1.06
CA PRO A 94 14.71 1.49 -2.25
C PRO A 94 15.98 1.77 -3.05
N GLN A 95 15.80 1.94 -4.37
CA GLN A 95 16.71 2.72 -5.21
C GLN A 95 16.01 4.05 -5.53
N CYS A 96 15.20 4.15 -6.62
CA CYS A 96 14.47 5.39 -6.89
C CYS A 96 13.34 5.67 -5.89
N GLY A 97 12.83 4.68 -5.20
CA GLY A 97 11.78 4.80 -4.18
C GLY A 97 10.35 4.86 -4.72
N TYR A 98 10.15 5.03 -6.03
CA TYR A 98 8.83 5.34 -6.60
C TYR A 98 7.77 4.28 -6.38
N CYS A 99 8.10 2.98 -6.49
CA CYS A 99 7.17 1.87 -6.31
C CYS A 99 6.99 1.44 -4.84
N GLN A 100 7.77 1.97 -3.91
CA GLN A 100 7.93 1.36 -2.59
C GLN A 100 6.70 1.51 -1.70
N SER A 101 5.94 2.60 -1.79
CA SER A 101 4.67 2.72 -1.08
C SER A 101 3.69 1.60 -1.46
N GLY A 102 3.52 1.36 -2.76
CA GLY A 102 2.69 0.25 -3.25
C GLY A 102 3.20 -1.13 -2.83
N GLN A 103 4.53 -1.33 -2.82
CA GLN A 103 5.15 -2.57 -2.34
C GLN A 103 4.84 -2.81 -0.85
N ILE A 104 4.99 -1.79 0.00
CA ILE A 104 4.72 -1.88 1.44
C ILE A 104 3.24 -2.15 1.69
N MET A 105 2.33 -1.44 1.00
CA MET A 105 0.90 -1.63 1.16
C MET A 105 0.45 -3.04 0.77
N GLN A 106 0.99 -3.60 -0.31
CA GLN A 106 0.72 -4.99 -0.71
C GLN A 106 1.29 -5.97 0.31
N ALA A 107 2.52 -5.76 0.77
CA ALA A 107 3.18 -6.60 1.76
C ALA A 107 2.47 -6.59 3.13
N ALA A 108 1.84 -5.48 3.52
CA ALA A 108 1.08 -5.41 4.76
C ALA A 108 -0.10 -6.38 4.76
N VAL A 109 -0.79 -6.51 3.63
CA VAL A 109 -1.88 -7.49 3.49
C VAL A 109 -1.32 -8.92 3.46
N LEU A 110 -0.20 -9.13 2.75
CA LEU A 110 0.47 -10.44 2.75
C LEU A 110 0.76 -10.91 4.19
N LEU A 111 1.38 -10.07 5.02
CA LEU A 111 1.78 -10.45 6.37
C LEU A 111 0.60 -10.59 7.34
N ARG A 112 -0.50 -9.89 7.09
CA ARG A 112 -1.76 -10.09 7.81
C ARG A 112 -2.34 -11.48 7.54
N ASP A 113 -2.34 -11.89 6.27
CA ASP A 113 -2.97 -13.12 5.81
C ASP A 113 -2.03 -14.35 5.95
N PHE A 114 -0.72 -14.12 5.84
CA PHE A 114 0.35 -15.11 5.98
C PHE A 114 1.44 -14.61 6.94
N PRO A 115 1.30 -14.82 8.27
CA PRO A 115 2.26 -14.32 9.27
C PRO A 115 3.66 -14.94 9.16
N THR A 116 3.78 -16.09 8.49
CA THR A 116 5.04 -16.81 8.24
C THR A 116 5.19 -17.16 6.77
N PRO A 117 5.31 -16.15 5.87
CA PRO A 117 5.28 -16.43 4.45
C PRO A 117 6.54 -17.15 3.98
N THR A 118 6.36 -18.13 3.10
CA THR A 118 7.43 -18.73 2.32
C THR A 118 7.86 -17.80 1.19
N ASP A 119 8.98 -18.11 0.53
CA ASP A 119 9.38 -17.36 -0.67
C ASP A 119 8.32 -17.44 -1.77
N GLN A 120 7.67 -18.60 -1.91
CA GLN A 120 6.61 -18.81 -2.89
C GLN A 120 5.37 -17.97 -2.59
N ASP A 121 4.99 -17.84 -1.32
CA ASP A 121 3.86 -16.98 -0.90
C ASP A 121 4.17 -15.51 -1.23
N ILE A 122 5.40 -15.06 -0.92
CA ILE A 122 5.83 -13.70 -1.21
C ILE A 122 5.81 -13.44 -2.72
N ASP A 123 6.41 -14.34 -3.51
CA ASP A 123 6.46 -14.20 -4.96
C ASP A 123 5.07 -14.20 -5.58
N GLY A 124 4.17 -15.06 -5.12
CA GLY A 124 2.79 -15.15 -5.60
C GLY A 124 1.99 -13.86 -5.34
N VAL A 125 2.06 -13.34 -4.11
CA VAL A 125 1.29 -12.15 -3.73
C VAL A 125 1.89 -10.85 -4.28
N MET A 126 3.23 -10.77 -4.35
CA MET A 126 3.93 -9.54 -4.76
C MET A 126 4.13 -9.42 -6.27
N THR A 127 3.77 -10.43 -7.07
CA THR A 127 4.01 -10.46 -8.52
C THR A 127 3.35 -9.30 -9.29
N GLY A 128 2.25 -8.74 -8.76
CA GLY A 128 1.56 -7.58 -9.34
C GLY A 128 2.15 -6.22 -8.92
N ASN A 129 3.27 -6.20 -8.19
CA ASN A 129 3.92 -4.97 -7.73
C ASN A 129 5.32 -4.87 -8.37
N LEU A 130 5.43 -4.09 -9.44
CA LEU A 130 6.64 -3.99 -10.24
C LEU A 130 7.64 -2.99 -9.66
N CYS A 131 8.93 -3.34 -9.73
CA CYS A 131 10.04 -2.47 -9.40
C CYS A 131 11.01 -2.38 -10.58
N ARG A 132 11.08 -1.23 -11.26
CA ARG A 132 11.98 -1.05 -12.41
C ARG A 132 13.46 -1.08 -12.02
N CYS A 133 13.78 -0.72 -10.78
CA CYS A 133 15.12 -0.80 -10.21
C CYS A 133 15.49 -2.23 -9.76
N MET A 134 14.58 -3.19 -9.88
CA MET A 134 14.77 -4.61 -9.58
C MET A 134 15.20 -4.89 -8.13
N THR A 135 14.66 -4.16 -7.17
CA THR A 135 14.98 -4.34 -5.74
C THR A 135 14.27 -5.55 -5.10
N TYR A 136 13.75 -6.47 -5.88
CA TYR A 136 12.93 -7.60 -5.43
C TYR A 136 13.58 -8.46 -4.34
N LEU A 137 14.89 -8.71 -4.42
CA LEU A 137 15.59 -9.48 -3.39
C LEU A 137 15.61 -8.77 -2.03
N ARG A 138 15.76 -7.43 -2.04
CA ARG A 138 15.70 -6.63 -0.80
C ARG A 138 14.27 -6.56 -0.27
N ILE A 139 13.27 -6.40 -1.15
CA ILE A 139 11.85 -6.43 -0.79
C ILE A 139 11.52 -7.74 -0.08
N ARG A 140 11.90 -8.88 -0.64
CA ARG A 140 11.68 -10.20 -0.03
C ARG A 140 12.33 -10.32 1.36
N LYS A 141 13.58 -9.88 1.49
CA LYS A 141 14.27 -9.86 2.79
C LYS A 141 13.54 -9.00 3.81
N ALA A 142 13.09 -7.81 3.40
CA ALA A 142 12.38 -6.88 4.28
C ALA A 142 11.03 -7.44 4.74
N ILE A 143 10.28 -8.10 3.85
CA ILE A 143 9.04 -8.78 4.21
C ILE A 143 9.29 -9.86 5.26
N LYS A 144 10.32 -10.70 5.08
CA LYS A 144 10.67 -11.74 6.05
C LYS A 144 11.10 -11.16 7.40
N GLN A 145 11.90 -10.09 7.39
CA GLN A 145 12.30 -9.41 8.63
C GLN A 145 11.09 -8.83 9.37
N ALA A 146 10.20 -8.14 8.65
CA ALA A 146 8.97 -7.60 9.23
C ALA A 146 8.06 -8.70 9.79
N ALA A 147 7.96 -9.86 9.11
CA ALA A 147 7.20 -11.00 9.59
C ALA A 147 7.70 -11.52 10.95
N VAL A 148 9.01 -11.55 11.17
CA VAL A 148 9.60 -11.92 12.46
C VAL A 148 9.22 -10.91 13.53
N GLU A 149 9.43 -9.62 13.27
CA GLU A 149 9.13 -8.55 14.22
C GLU A 149 7.64 -8.50 14.60
N MET A 150 6.74 -8.66 13.62
CA MET A 150 5.29 -8.69 13.89
C MET A 150 4.89 -9.84 14.81
N ARG A 151 5.49 -11.02 14.67
CA ARG A 151 5.22 -12.18 15.55
C ARG A 151 5.76 -11.96 16.95
N GLU A 152 6.94 -11.37 17.08
CA GLU A 152 7.51 -11.04 18.39
C GLU A 152 6.63 -10.05 19.14
N GLN A 153 6.10 -9.02 18.45
CA GLN A 153 5.16 -8.06 19.04
C GLN A 153 3.81 -8.68 19.44
N ALA A 154 3.35 -9.70 18.71
CA ALA A 154 2.10 -10.39 19.03
C ALA A 154 2.22 -11.36 20.22
N ASN A 155 3.44 -11.82 20.54
CA ASN A 155 3.70 -12.79 21.61
C ASN A 155 4.24 -12.15 22.91
N GLY A 156 4.47 -10.86 22.95
CA GLY A 156 4.92 -10.09 24.10
C GLY A 156 3.84 -9.23 24.70
#